data_f1bbcf9e5059e3ed127cb40dc6a6e7d2
#
_entry.id   f1bbcf9e5059e3ed127cb40dc6a6e7d2
#
_cell.length_a   1.000
_cell.length_b   1.000
_cell.length_c   1.000
_cell.angle_alpha   90.00
_cell.angle_beta   90.00
_cell.angle_gamma   90.00
#
_symmetry.space_group_name_H-M   'P 1'
#
loop_
_entity.id
_entity.type
_entity.pdbx_description
1 polymer ?
#
loop_
_entity_poly.entity_id
_entity_poly.type
_entity_poly.pdbx_seq_one_letter_code
_entity_poly.pdbx_strand_id
1 'polypeptide(L)'
;MSSLKGRDIISALDFTRDEVEHLFKLAEQLREEIKEKSILDYAKGKLMITVFLEPSTRTRLSFTFAMVRLGGTVIDFGPEAASSRAKGESFEDTMRMVDGYDPDIIVLRQRTPGYAALAAKICKAPVINAGDGWNEHPTQALLDVYTIWREFGRVDGIKIGIMGDLKYGRTPSSLSYLLSKFNNITIYYIAPDVLQIRDEVVEKIKGKVKYYKVSRLEDVIEELDVLYVTRLQKERLPSPEEYEKLKGIYKVDKELLSKFKRIPIIMHPLPRVWELDTSVDELPQAKYFEQAKNGLYIRAALIKEILGV
;
A
#
# COMPACT_ATOMS: atom_id res chain seq x y z
N MET A 1 0.37 8.38 -23.88
CA MET A 1 0.26 7.96 -22.47
C MET A 1 -0.58 8.99 -21.74
N SER A 2 -1.52 8.59 -20.91
CA SER A 2 -2.23 9.51 -20.01
C SER A 2 -1.20 10.09 -19.04
N SER A 3 -1.16 11.41 -18.89
CA SER A 3 -0.23 12.06 -17.96
C SER A 3 -0.77 11.99 -16.55
N LEU A 4 0.06 11.58 -15.57
CA LEU A 4 -0.29 11.65 -14.15
C LEU A 4 -0.11 13.06 -13.57
N LYS A 5 0.39 14.02 -14.36
CA LYS A 5 0.65 15.40 -13.92
C LYS A 5 -0.59 16.06 -13.33
N GLY A 6 -0.48 16.55 -12.10
CA GLY A 6 -1.54 17.25 -11.38
C GLY A 6 -2.74 16.37 -10.97
N ARG A 7 -2.63 15.04 -11.09
CA ARG A 7 -3.73 14.11 -10.84
C ARG A 7 -3.75 13.65 -9.39
N ASP A 8 -4.96 13.59 -8.81
CA ASP A 8 -5.20 12.92 -7.53
C ASP A 8 -5.02 11.42 -7.66
N ILE A 9 -4.48 10.79 -6.60
CA ILE A 9 -4.32 9.34 -6.49
C ILE A 9 -5.11 8.86 -5.28
N ILE A 10 -6.37 8.51 -5.49
CA ILE A 10 -7.31 8.18 -4.42
C ILE A 10 -7.53 6.68 -4.31
N SER A 11 -7.60 5.98 -5.44
CA SER A 11 -7.85 4.54 -5.53
C SER A 11 -6.79 3.83 -6.37
N ALA A 12 -6.52 2.57 -6.07
CA ALA A 12 -5.73 1.71 -6.94
C ALA A 12 -6.42 1.43 -8.29
N LEU A 13 -7.74 1.64 -8.37
CA LEU A 13 -8.50 1.57 -9.61
C LEU A 13 -8.25 2.74 -10.56
N ASP A 14 -7.71 3.86 -10.05
CA ASP A 14 -7.46 5.06 -10.86
C ASP A 14 -6.33 4.86 -11.88
N PHE A 15 -5.48 3.86 -11.67
CA PHE A 15 -4.38 3.56 -12.59
C PHE A 15 -4.84 2.70 -13.76
N THR A 16 -4.27 3.00 -14.94
CA THR A 16 -4.24 2.06 -16.05
C THR A 16 -3.03 1.13 -15.92
N ARG A 17 -3.04 0.00 -16.65
CA ARG A 17 -1.90 -0.92 -16.70
C ARG A 17 -0.63 -0.21 -17.20
N ASP A 18 -0.73 0.55 -18.27
CA ASP A 18 0.40 1.24 -18.89
C ASP A 18 1.05 2.25 -17.92
N GLU A 19 0.23 2.97 -17.13
CA GLU A 19 0.72 3.87 -16.10
C GLU A 19 1.48 3.12 -15.01
N VAL A 20 0.98 1.97 -14.56
CA VAL A 20 1.64 1.14 -13.55
C VAL A 20 2.99 0.62 -14.07
N GLU A 21 3.03 0.06 -15.28
CA GLU A 21 4.26 -0.44 -15.89
C GLU A 21 5.27 0.69 -16.16
N HIS A 22 4.80 1.88 -16.51
CA HIS A 22 5.64 3.07 -16.65
C HIS A 22 6.27 3.45 -15.30
N LEU A 23 5.47 3.51 -14.22
CA LEU A 23 5.97 3.80 -12.89
C LEU A 23 7.00 2.78 -12.41
N PHE A 24 6.88 1.50 -12.77
CA PHE A 24 7.87 0.47 -12.43
C PHE A 24 9.21 0.75 -13.10
N LYS A 25 9.21 1.06 -14.39
CA LYS A 25 10.44 1.40 -15.14
C LYS A 25 11.09 2.66 -14.61
N LEU A 26 10.29 3.68 -14.30
CA LEU A 26 10.77 4.93 -13.73
C LEU A 26 11.35 4.72 -12.32
N ALA A 27 10.73 3.85 -11.52
CA ALA A 27 11.24 3.51 -10.19
C ALA A 27 12.60 2.80 -10.26
N GLU A 28 12.85 1.91 -11.25
CA GLU A 28 14.16 1.31 -11.46
C GLU A 28 15.19 2.35 -11.89
N GLN A 29 14.83 3.24 -12.82
CA GLN A 29 15.72 4.33 -13.24
C GLN A 29 16.11 5.20 -12.03
N LEU A 30 15.13 5.67 -11.26
CA LEU A 30 15.38 6.49 -10.07
C LEU A 30 16.18 5.74 -9.00
N ARG A 31 16.01 4.43 -8.89
CA ARG A 31 16.80 3.59 -7.98
C ARG A 31 18.30 3.68 -8.30
N GLU A 32 18.67 3.59 -9.59
CA GLU A 32 20.07 3.67 -9.99
C GLU A 32 20.59 5.12 -9.85
N GLU A 33 19.84 6.13 -10.29
CA GLU A 33 20.23 7.53 -10.14
C GLU A 33 20.45 7.95 -8.67
N ILE A 34 19.58 7.48 -7.75
CA ILE A 34 19.69 7.75 -6.31
C ILE A 34 20.91 7.06 -5.70
N LYS A 35 21.30 5.88 -6.19
CA LYS A 35 22.55 5.23 -5.74
C LYS A 35 23.77 6.05 -6.09
N GLU A 36 23.78 6.66 -7.27
CA GLU A 36 24.92 7.44 -7.76
C GLU A 36 25.01 8.81 -7.09
N LYS A 37 23.89 9.56 -7.05
CA LYS A 37 23.88 10.98 -6.69
C LYS A 37 23.34 11.26 -5.28
N SER A 38 22.73 10.26 -4.62
CA SER A 38 22.05 10.38 -3.34
C SER A 38 20.82 11.32 -3.35
N ILE A 39 20.95 12.54 -3.84
CA ILE A 39 19.87 13.52 -4.00
C ILE A 39 19.90 14.01 -5.44
N LEU A 40 18.73 13.98 -6.08
CA LEU A 40 18.49 14.48 -7.43
C LEU A 40 17.94 15.91 -7.36
N ASP A 41 17.74 16.56 -8.49
CA ASP A 41 17.23 17.94 -8.57
C ASP A 41 15.90 18.08 -9.33
N TYR A 42 15.23 16.95 -9.60
CA TYR A 42 13.94 16.93 -10.32
C TYR A 42 12.87 17.79 -9.64
N ALA A 43 12.73 17.65 -8.31
CA ALA A 43 11.72 18.38 -7.56
C ALA A 43 12.27 19.65 -6.86
N LYS A 44 13.37 20.23 -7.36
CA LYS A 44 13.94 21.46 -6.80
C LYS A 44 12.91 22.59 -6.81
N GLY A 45 12.70 23.21 -5.63
CA GLY A 45 11.72 24.27 -5.44
C GLY A 45 10.28 23.78 -5.26
N LYS A 46 10.03 22.47 -5.27
CA LYS A 46 8.71 21.88 -5.05
C LYS A 46 8.46 21.58 -3.57
N LEU A 47 7.21 21.78 -3.13
CA LEU A 47 6.75 21.59 -1.75
C LEU A 47 5.74 20.45 -1.67
N MET A 48 6.02 19.46 -0.85
CA MET A 48 5.08 18.41 -0.48
C MET A 48 4.69 18.55 0.98
N ILE A 49 3.39 18.55 1.28
CA ILE A 49 2.91 18.49 2.66
C ILE A 49 2.41 17.09 3.00
N THR A 50 2.81 16.57 4.17
CA THR A 50 2.32 15.29 4.70
C THR A 50 1.32 15.53 5.82
N VAL A 51 0.07 15.09 5.63
CA VAL A 51 -1.04 15.24 6.58
C VAL A 51 -1.42 13.84 7.09
N PHE A 52 -0.78 13.42 8.18
CA PHE A 52 -0.96 12.09 8.77
C PHE A 52 -1.81 12.17 10.04
N LEU A 53 -3.13 12.18 9.88
CA LEU A 53 -4.11 12.16 10.97
C LEU A 53 -4.31 10.75 11.58
N GLU A 54 -3.78 9.72 10.92
CA GLU A 54 -3.61 8.38 11.47
C GLU A 54 -2.10 8.06 11.53
N PRO A 55 -1.56 7.60 12.66
CA PRO A 55 -0.13 7.32 12.80
C PRO A 55 0.40 6.34 11.76
N SER A 56 1.54 6.64 11.17
CA SER A 56 2.26 5.75 10.26
C SER A 56 3.72 6.14 10.13
N THR A 57 4.61 5.30 10.63
CA THR A 57 6.05 5.53 10.53
C THR A 57 6.56 5.28 9.12
N ARG A 58 6.34 4.08 8.59
CA ARG A 58 6.88 3.66 7.27
C ARG A 58 6.37 4.50 6.12
N THR A 59 5.05 4.70 6.04
CA THR A 59 4.45 5.45 4.92
C THR A 59 4.92 6.90 4.94
N ARG A 60 4.90 7.57 6.11
CA ARG A 60 5.38 8.95 6.24
C ARG A 60 6.85 9.06 5.86
N LEU A 61 7.73 8.25 6.46
CA LEU A 61 9.15 8.27 6.16
C LEU A 61 9.45 8.00 4.68
N SER A 62 8.79 7.02 4.04
CA SER A 62 9.08 6.71 2.65
C SER A 62 8.64 7.81 1.68
N PHE A 63 7.52 8.52 1.94
CA PHE A 63 7.15 9.71 1.18
C PHE A 63 8.13 10.86 1.41
N THR A 64 8.51 11.10 2.67
CA THR A 64 9.51 12.12 3.02
C THR A 64 10.83 11.86 2.29
N PHE A 65 11.36 10.64 2.39
CA PHE A 65 12.60 10.27 1.70
C PHE A 65 12.45 10.33 0.18
N ALA A 66 11.31 9.92 -0.37
CA ALA A 66 11.08 9.99 -1.82
C ALA A 66 11.17 11.43 -2.34
N MET A 67 10.47 12.38 -1.68
CA MET A 67 10.50 13.78 -2.07
C MET A 67 11.89 14.41 -1.88
N VAL A 68 12.55 14.14 -0.76
CA VAL A 68 13.91 14.65 -0.48
C VAL A 68 14.92 14.07 -1.48
N ARG A 69 14.81 12.78 -1.85
CA ARG A 69 15.68 12.16 -2.86
C ARG A 69 15.50 12.77 -4.26
N LEU A 70 14.31 13.27 -4.55
CA LEU A 70 14.05 14.04 -5.79
C LEU A 70 14.51 15.50 -5.70
N GLY A 71 15.01 15.97 -4.56
CA GLY A 71 15.49 17.35 -4.35
C GLY A 71 14.41 18.34 -3.92
N GLY A 72 13.21 17.86 -3.58
CA GLY A 72 12.11 18.67 -3.07
C GLY A 72 12.13 18.86 -1.56
N THR A 73 11.21 19.68 -1.07
CA THR A 73 11.03 20.00 0.35
C THR A 73 9.76 19.33 0.89
N VAL A 74 9.83 18.86 2.13
CA VAL A 74 8.68 18.25 2.81
C VAL A 74 8.33 19.08 4.05
N ILE A 75 7.05 19.38 4.17
CA ILE A 75 6.46 20.00 5.37
C ILE A 75 5.55 18.98 6.03
N ASP A 76 5.79 18.66 7.27
CA ASP A 76 4.96 17.72 8.04
C ASP A 76 3.91 18.52 8.84
N PHE A 77 2.63 18.19 8.64
CA PHE A 77 1.53 18.79 9.40
C PHE A 77 1.63 18.49 10.91
N GLY A 78 2.36 17.41 11.26
CA GLY A 78 2.46 16.96 12.65
C GLY A 78 1.32 16.05 13.09
N PRO A 79 1.31 15.63 14.37
CA PRO A 79 0.29 14.75 14.89
C PRO A 79 -1.04 15.49 15.12
N GLU A 80 -2.16 14.81 14.85
CA GLU A 80 -3.52 15.37 15.03
C GLU A 80 -3.73 15.96 16.43
N ALA A 81 -3.23 15.27 17.47
CA ALA A 81 -3.35 15.72 18.87
C ALA A 81 -2.66 17.06 19.19
N ALA A 82 -1.68 17.46 18.37
CA ALA A 82 -0.97 18.74 18.52
C ALA A 82 -1.45 19.82 17.53
N SER A 83 -2.51 19.55 16.77
CA SER A 83 -3.06 20.44 15.75
C SER A 83 -4.34 21.15 16.20
N SER A 84 -4.85 22.06 15.37
CA SER A 84 -6.14 22.73 15.58
C SER A 84 -7.31 21.75 15.60
N ARG A 85 -7.18 20.58 14.99
CA ARG A 85 -8.17 19.51 15.04
C ARG A 85 -8.45 19.02 16.46
N ALA A 86 -7.44 18.99 17.32
CA ALA A 86 -7.64 18.68 18.75
C ALA A 86 -8.54 19.70 19.47
N LYS A 87 -8.72 20.90 18.88
CA LYS A 87 -9.61 21.96 19.38
C LYS A 87 -10.99 21.95 18.71
N GLY A 88 -11.28 20.95 17.84
CA GLY A 88 -12.58 20.80 17.17
C GLY A 88 -12.64 21.35 15.74
N GLU A 89 -11.51 21.73 15.12
CA GLU A 89 -11.50 22.15 13.71
C GLU A 89 -12.03 21.04 12.79
N SER A 90 -12.87 21.40 11.81
CA SER A 90 -13.39 20.44 10.84
C SER A 90 -12.29 19.92 9.92
N PHE A 91 -12.50 18.73 9.32
CA PHE A 91 -11.56 18.20 8.33
C PHE A 91 -11.46 19.13 7.11
N GLU A 92 -12.61 19.63 6.66
CA GLU A 92 -12.71 20.51 5.51
C GLU A 92 -11.95 21.82 5.71
N ASP A 93 -12.03 22.41 6.88
CA ASP A 93 -11.31 23.66 7.18
C ASP A 93 -9.81 23.40 7.28
N THR A 94 -9.40 22.29 7.89
CA THR A 94 -8.01 21.85 7.90
C THR A 94 -7.48 21.71 6.47
N MET A 95 -8.22 21.04 5.57
CA MET A 95 -7.75 20.85 4.20
C MET A 95 -7.73 22.14 3.38
N ARG A 96 -8.70 23.04 3.57
CA ARG A 96 -8.66 24.40 2.95
C ARG A 96 -7.47 25.21 3.42
N MET A 97 -7.16 25.16 4.70
CA MET A 97 -6.01 25.85 5.29
C MET A 97 -4.70 25.30 4.73
N VAL A 98 -4.56 23.97 4.66
CA VAL A 98 -3.38 23.30 4.10
C VAL A 98 -3.18 23.67 2.62
N ASP A 99 -4.25 23.61 1.82
CA ASP A 99 -4.23 23.95 0.39
C ASP A 99 -3.94 25.46 0.18
N GLY A 100 -4.36 26.30 1.12
CA GLY A 100 -4.11 27.75 1.08
C GLY A 100 -2.65 28.17 1.23
N TYR A 101 -1.76 27.25 1.59
CA TYR A 101 -0.31 27.45 1.58
C TYR A 101 0.35 27.05 0.25
N ASP A 102 -0.44 26.74 -0.78
CA ASP A 102 -0.02 26.43 -2.13
C ASP A 102 1.03 25.30 -2.22
N PRO A 103 0.83 24.13 -1.59
CA PRO A 103 1.73 23.01 -1.78
C PRO A 103 1.60 22.44 -3.21
N ASP A 104 2.68 21.86 -3.73
CA ASP A 104 2.65 21.17 -5.05
C ASP A 104 2.01 19.77 -4.95
N ILE A 105 2.04 19.13 -3.78
CA ILE A 105 1.42 17.83 -3.50
C ILE A 105 1.01 17.75 -2.03
N ILE A 106 -0.16 17.12 -1.78
CA ILE A 106 -0.65 16.76 -0.45
C ILE A 106 -0.66 15.24 -0.31
N VAL A 107 0.04 14.68 0.69
CA VAL A 107 -0.01 13.26 1.04
C VAL A 107 -0.86 13.10 2.28
N LEU A 108 -2.04 12.52 2.12
CA LEU A 108 -3.05 12.42 3.18
C LEU A 108 -3.19 10.98 3.70
N ARG A 109 -3.12 10.81 5.03
CA ARG A 109 -3.52 9.59 5.72
C ARG A 109 -4.56 9.89 6.78
N GLN A 110 -5.70 9.18 6.70
CA GLN A 110 -6.88 9.47 7.51
C GLN A 110 -7.54 8.17 8.02
N ARG A 111 -8.19 8.24 9.20
CA ARG A 111 -8.89 7.08 9.80
C ARG A 111 -10.26 6.83 9.17
N THR A 112 -10.92 7.87 8.69
CA THR A 112 -12.26 7.77 8.13
C THR A 112 -12.21 7.43 6.65
N PRO A 113 -12.88 6.34 6.22
CA PRO A 113 -12.96 5.99 4.81
C PRO A 113 -13.61 7.09 3.97
N GLY A 114 -13.12 7.30 2.74
CA GLY A 114 -13.65 8.30 1.81
C GLY A 114 -13.11 9.72 1.98
N TYR A 115 -12.41 10.02 3.08
CA TYR A 115 -11.89 11.35 3.33
C TYR A 115 -10.75 11.76 2.39
N ALA A 116 -10.03 10.80 1.80
CA ALA A 116 -9.07 11.12 0.74
C ALA A 116 -9.77 11.70 -0.50
N ALA A 117 -10.90 11.12 -0.90
CA ALA A 117 -11.72 11.63 -2.00
C ALA A 117 -12.39 12.98 -1.66
N LEU A 118 -12.74 13.20 -0.38
CA LEU A 118 -13.24 14.49 0.07
C LEU A 118 -12.14 15.57 -0.02
N ALA A 119 -10.92 15.27 0.42
CA ALA A 119 -9.79 16.17 0.30
C ALA A 119 -9.50 16.57 -1.16
N ALA A 120 -9.51 15.60 -2.07
CA ALA A 120 -9.34 15.84 -3.51
C ALA A 120 -10.39 16.78 -4.12
N LYS A 121 -11.60 16.84 -3.54
CA LYS A 121 -12.65 17.79 -3.96
C LYS A 121 -12.46 19.19 -3.39
N ILE A 122 -11.76 19.30 -2.27
CA ILE A 122 -11.56 20.58 -1.54
C ILE A 122 -10.29 21.27 -2.03
N CYS A 123 -9.21 20.50 -2.20
CA CYS A 123 -7.88 21.03 -2.51
C CYS A 123 -7.68 21.22 -4.02
N LYS A 124 -6.89 22.23 -4.39
CA LYS A 124 -6.41 22.44 -5.75
C LYS A 124 -5.14 21.62 -6.03
N ALA A 125 -4.30 21.48 -4.99
CA ALA A 125 -3.12 20.65 -5.08
C ALA A 125 -3.51 19.17 -5.16
N PRO A 126 -2.81 18.35 -5.98
CA PRO A 126 -3.08 16.93 -6.10
C PRO A 126 -2.91 16.21 -4.75
N VAL A 127 -3.88 15.36 -4.43
CA VAL A 127 -3.94 14.60 -3.19
C VAL A 127 -3.55 13.14 -3.44
N ILE A 128 -2.59 12.63 -2.66
CA ILE A 128 -2.23 11.21 -2.65
C ILE A 128 -2.81 10.56 -1.39
N ASN A 129 -3.67 9.56 -1.59
CA ASN A 129 -4.19 8.72 -0.52
C ASN A 129 -3.08 7.80 0.04
N ALA A 130 -2.59 8.10 1.23
CA ALA A 130 -1.61 7.30 1.99
C ALA A 130 -2.28 6.36 3.00
N GLY A 131 -3.56 6.08 2.82
CA GLY A 131 -4.42 5.19 3.59
C GLY A 131 -5.59 5.91 4.25
N ASP A 132 -6.81 5.54 3.89
CA ASP A 132 -8.04 6.08 4.45
C ASP A 132 -8.89 4.97 5.10
N GLY A 133 -8.81 4.85 6.40
CA GLY A 133 -9.54 3.86 7.19
C GLY A 133 -9.28 2.43 6.70
N TRP A 134 -10.35 1.68 6.49
CA TRP A 134 -10.35 0.32 5.94
C TRP A 134 -10.52 0.30 4.41
N ASN A 135 -10.66 1.46 3.78
CA ASN A 135 -10.98 1.58 2.36
C ASN A 135 -9.78 1.22 1.47
N GLU A 136 -8.83 2.13 1.28
CA GLU A 136 -7.72 1.91 0.36
C GLU A 136 -6.38 2.48 0.82
N HIS A 137 -5.31 1.98 0.18
CA HIS A 137 -3.95 2.51 0.24
C HIS A 137 -3.27 2.28 -1.12
N PRO A 138 -3.58 3.07 -2.16
CA PRO A 138 -3.15 2.81 -3.53
C PRO A 138 -1.63 2.73 -3.69
N THR A 139 -0.85 3.54 -2.97
CA THR A 139 0.61 3.48 -3.06
C THR A 139 1.23 2.28 -2.35
N GLN A 140 0.49 1.63 -1.44
CA GLN A 140 0.88 0.32 -0.92
C GLN A 140 0.70 -0.74 -2.00
N ALA A 141 -0.44 -0.75 -2.68
CA ALA A 141 -0.66 -1.68 -3.80
C ALA A 141 0.41 -1.51 -4.90
N LEU A 142 0.79 -0.26 -5.23
CA LEU A 142 1.86 0.00 -6.20
C LEU A 142 3.18 -0.64 -5.77
N LEU A 143 3.62 -0.44 -4.53
CA LEU A 143 4.89 -1.03 -4.06
C LEU A 143 4.83 -2.55 -3.95
N ASP A 144 3.66 -3.11 -3.63
CA ASP A 144 3.45 -4.54 -3.55
C ASP A 144 3.57 -5.18 -4.94
N VAL A 145 2.85 -4.66 -5.93
CA VAL A 145 2.89 -5.17 -7.31
C VAL A 145 4.25 -4.88 -7.97
N TYR A 146 4.90 -3.75 -7.66
CA TYR A 146 6.27 -3.46 -8.08
C TYR A 146 7.26 -4.48 -7.53
N THR A 147 7.10 -4.91 -6.28
CA THR A 147 7.93 -5.97 -5.68
C THR A 147 7.73 -7.30 -6.41
N ILE A 148 6.49 -7.67 -6.71
CA ILE A 148 6.18 -8.86 -7.51
C ILE A 148 6.84 -8.78 -8.90
N TRP A 149 6.68 -7.65 -9.57
CA TRP A 149 7.30 -7.43 -10.88
C TRP A 149 8.82 -7.56 -10.84
N ARG A 150 9.48 -7.04 -9.82
CA ARG A 150 10.93 -7.16 -9.65
C ARG A 150 11.40 -8.59 -9.41
N GLU A 151 10.64 -9.36 -8.64
CA GLU A 151 11.01 -10.75 -8.32
C GLU A 151 10.79 -11.72 -9.51
N PHE A 152 9.76 -11.48 -10.32
CA PHE A 152 9.37 -12.40 -11.39
C PHE A 152 9.60 -11.86 -12.81
N GLY A 153 9.97 -10.59 -12.99
CA GLY A 153 10.05 -9.93 -14.28
C GLY A 153 8.70 -9.70 -14.97
N ARG A 154 7.60 -10.09 -14.32
CA ARG A 154 6.23 -10.00 -14.81
C ARG A 154 5.23 -9.91 -13.66
N VAL A 155 4.01 -9.48 -13.97
CA VAL A 155 2.85 -9.58 -13.08
C VAL A 155 1.79 -10.52 -13.65
N ASP A 156 1.64 -10.57 -14.97
CA ASP A 156 0.69 -11.47 -15.64
C ASP A 156 0.90 -12.93 -15.22
N GLY A 157 -0.19 -13.64 -15.00
CA GLY A 157 -0.19 -15.06 -14.66
C GLY A 157 0.23 -15.40 -13.23
N ILE A 158 0.39 -14.39 -12.34
CA ILE A 158 0.74 -14.61 -10.94
C ILE A 158 -0.42 -15.24 -10.18
N LYS A 159 -0.09 -16.24 -9.35
CA LYS A 159 -0.97 -16.84 -8.35
C LYS A 159 -0.58 -16.31 -6.98
N ILE A 160 -1.45 -15.56 -6.34
CA ILE A 160 -1.20 -14.92 -5.05
C ILE A 160 -2.19 -15.36 -3.99
N GLY A 161 -1.68 -15.77 -2.82
CA GLY A 161 -2.47 -15.94 -1.60
C GLY A 161 -2.43 -14.65 -0.78
N ILE A 162 -3.59 -14.07 -0.48
CA ILE A 162 -3.72 -12.94 0.45
C ILE A 162 -4.33 -13.49 1.73
N MET A 163 -3.55 -13.49 2.81
CA MET A 163 -3.89 -14.18 4.05
C MET A 163 -3.98 -13.25 5.26
N GLY A 164 -4.95 -13.48 6.13
CA GLY A 164 -5.14 -12.80 7.40
C GLY A 164 -6.44 -12.03 7.49
N ASP A 165 -6.39 -10.77 7.96
CA ASP A 165 -7.58 -9.92 8.05
C ASP A 165 -7.89 -9.25 6.70
N LEU A 166 -8.75 -9.88 5.93
CA LEU A 166 -9.14 -9.40 4.60
C LEU A 166 -10.35 -8.45 4.66
N LYS A 167 -11.08 -8.47 5.78
CA LYS A 167 -12.30 -7.68 5.96
C LYS A 167 -12.01 -6.24 6.39
N TYR A 168 -11.20 -6.08 7.43
CA TYR A 168 -10.89 -4.77 8.02
C TYR A 168 -9.56 -4.20 7.53
N GLY A 169 -8.75 -5.03 6.84
CA GLY A 169 -7.51 -4.60 6.18
C GLY A 169 -7.78 -3.82 4.89
N ARG A 170 -7.12 -2.66 4.70
CA ARG A 170 -7.22 -1.88 3.47
C ARG A 170 -6.28 -2.38 2.36
N THR A 171 -5.19 -3.04 2.72
CA THR A 171 -4.19 -3.51 1.74
C THR A 171 -4.71 -4.65 0.87
N PRO A 172 -5.51 -5.63 1.36
CA PRO A 172 -6.11 -6.65 0.51
C PRO A 172 -6.98 -6.06 -0.62
N SER A 173 -7.76 -5.03 -0.31
CA SER A 173 -8.62 -4.35 -1.31
C SER A 173 -7.79 -3.67 -2.39
N SER A 174 -6.87 -2.78 -2.00
CA SER A 174 -6.05 -2.03 -2.95
C SER A 174 -5.16 -2.94 -3.79
N LEU A 175 -4.59 -4.00 -3.19
CA LEU A 175 -3.79 -4.99 -3.91
C LEU A 175 -4.64 -5.73 -4.96
N SER A 176 -5.85 -6.17 -4.58
CA SER A 176 -6.77 -6.83 -5.51
C SER A 176 -7.16 -5.91 -6.68
N TYR A 177 -7.42 -4.63 -6.39
CA TYR A 177 -7.76 -3.65 -7.43
C TYR A 177 -6.60 -3.42 -8.40
N LEU A 178 -5.37 -3.30 -7.91
CA LEU A 178 -4.23 -3.09 -8.79
C LEU A 178 -3.89 -4.34 -9.60
N LEU A 179 -3.94 -5.52 -8.99
CA LEU A 179 -3.75 -6.80 -9.69
C LEU A 179 -4.78 -7.02 -10.79
N SER A 180 -6.01 -6.47 -10.65
CA SER A 180 -7.05 -6.57 -11.68
C SER A 180 -6.73 -5.82 -12.99
N LYS A 181 -5.63 -5.06 -13.03
CA LYS A 181 -5.13 -4.42 -14.25
C LYS A 181 -4.26 -5.34 -15.10
N PHE A 182 -3.88 -6.50 -14.58
CA PHE A 182 -3.02 -7.48 -15.24
C PHE A 182 -3.81 -8.72 -15.65
N ASN A 183 -3.23 -9.49 -16.59
CA ASN A 183 -3.92 -10.63 -17.19
C ASN A 183 -3.63 -11.92 -16.43
N ASN A 184 -4.59 -12.85 -16.44
CA ASN A 184 -4.46 -14.21 -15.91
C ASN A 184 -4.04 -14.28 -14.43
N ILE A 185 -4.42 -13.29 -13.64
CA ILE A 185 -4.19 -13.28 -12.19
C ILE A 185 -5.13 -14.27 -11.52
N THR A 186 -4.59 -15.01 -10.54
CA THR A 186 -5.38 -15.83 -9.63
C THR A 186 -5.14 -15.41 -8.19
N ILE A 187 -6.19 -15.05 -7.47
CA ILE A 187 -6.13 -14.63 -6.07
C ILE A 187 -6.79 -15.69 -5.19
N TYR A 188 -6.07 -16.17 -4.19
CA TYR A 188 -6.59 -17.01 -3.10
C TYR A 188 -6.75 -16.13 -1.86
N TYR A 189 -8.00 -15.88 -1.45
CA TYR A 189 -8.31 -15.17 -0.22
C TYR A 189 -8.35 -16.15 0.94
N ILE A 190 -7.30 -16.17 1.75
CA ILE A 190 -7.07 -17.15 2.82
C ILE A 190 -7.44 -16.53 4.16
N ALA A 191 -8.65 -16.80 4.61
CA ALA A 191 -9.19 -16.25 5.85
C ALA A 191 -10.38 -17.08 6.36
N PRO A 192 -10.68 -17.06 7.68
CA PRO A 192 -11.94 -17.58 8.17
C PRO A 192 -13.09 -16.70 7.66
N ASP A 193 -14.31 -17.23 7.60
CA ASP A 193 -15.48 -16.54 7.03
C ASP A 193 -15.69 -15.15 7.65
N VAL A 194 -15.46 -15.00 8.95
CA VAL A 194 -15.63 -13.73 9.67
C VAL A 194 -14.64 -12.63 9.27
N LEU A 195 -13.48 -13.00 8.71
CA LEU A 195 -12.43 -12.09 8.23
C LEU A 195 -12.26 -12.11 6.71
N GLN A 196 -13.17 -12.78 5.99
CA GLN A 196 -13.08 -12.96 4.54
C GLN A 196 -13.21 -11.63 3.80
N ILE A 197 -12.67 -11.59 2.58
CA ILE A 197 -12.71 -10.39 1.73
C ILE A 197 -14.15 -9.92 1.52
N ARG A 198 -14.34 -8.60 1.54
CA ARG A 198 -15.65 -7.97 1.35
C ARG A 198 -16.17 -8.18 -0.06
N ASP A 199 -17.48 -8.44 -0.19
CA ASP A 199 -18.11 -8.70 -1.48
C ASP A 199 -18.01 -7.49 -2.43
N GLU A 200 -18.04 -6.27 -1.91
CA GLU A 200 -17.84 -5.05 -2.69
C GLU A 200 -16.48 -4.97 -3.39
N VAL A 201 -15.43 -5.56 -2.79
CA VAL A 201 -14.09 -5.65 -3.39
C VAL A 201 -14.12 -6.63 -4.55
N VAL A 202 -14.72 -7.79 -4.32
CA VAL A 202 -14.84 -8.86 -5.32
C VAL A 202 -15.64 -8.40 -6.53
N GLU A 203 -16.75 -7.69 -6.34
CA GLU A 203 -17.56 -7.17 -7.45
C GLU A 203 -16.79 -6.18 -8.34
N LYS A 204 -15.89 -5.36 -7.77
CA LYS A 204 -15.06 -4.41 -8.54
C LYS A 204 -14.01 -5.08 -9.43
N ILE A 205 -13.59 -6.31 -9.09
CA ILE A 205 -12.59 -7.07 -9.85
C ILE A 205 -13.18 -8.24 -10.64
N LYS A 206 -14.48 -8.43 -10.56
CA LYS A 206 -15.22 -9.51 -11.23
C LYS A 206 -14.97 -9.53 -12.73
N GLY A 207 -14.69 -10.71 -13.26
CA GLY A 207 -14.38 -10.89 -14.68
C GLY A 207 -12.97 -10.46 -15.11
N LYS A 208 -12.18 -9.82 -14.21
CA LYS A 208 -10.79 -9.38 -14.50
C LYS A 208 -9.75 -10.34 -13.92
N VAL A 209 -10.05 -10.97 -12.80
CA VAL A 209 -9.18 -11.95 -12.13
C VAL A 209 -9.97 -13.21 -11.78
N LYS A 210 -9.28 -14.34 -11.66
CA LYS A 210 -9.82 -15.52 -10.99
C LYS A 210 -9.60 -15.38 -9.50
N TYR A 211 -10.58 -15.77 -8.68
CA TYR A 211 -10.40 -15.77 -7.23
C TYR A 211 -11.07 -16.96 -6.57
N TYR A 212 -10.52 -17.34 -5.42
CA TYR A 212 -11.03 -18.40 -4.56
C TYR A 212 -11.01 -17.93 -3.12
N LYS A 213 -12.07 -18.24 -2.36
CA LYS A 213 -12.12 -18.06 -0.91
C LYS A 213 -11.75 -19.40 -0.27
N VAL A 214 -10.69 -19.44 0.51
CA VAL A 214 -10.21 -20.66 1.18
C VAL A 214 -9.94 -20.37 2.65
N SER A 215 -10.07 -21.40 3.49
CA SER A 215 -9.91 -21.25 4.93
C SER A 215 -8.50 -21.62 5.42
N ARG A 216 -7.74 -22.38 4.65
CA ARG A 216 -6.45 -22.93 5.06
C ARG A 216 -5.36 -22.64 4.03
N LEU A 217 -4.21 -22.20 4.52
CA LEU A 217 -3.02 -21.95 3.69
C LEU A 217 -2.49 -23.25 3.07
N GLU A 218 -2.51 -24.33 3.86
CA GLU A 218 -1.94 -25.63 3.49
C GLU A 218 -2.58 -26.22 2.22
N ASP A 219 -3.84 -25.87 1.95
CA ASP A 219 -4.57 -26.40 0.81
C ASP A 219 -4.09 -25.81 -0.54
N VAL A 220 -3.38 -24.66 -0.51
CA VAL A 220 -3.04 -23.91 -1.72
C VAL A 220 -1.59 -23.44 -1.81
N ILE A 221 -0.81 -23.51 -0.74
CA ILE A 221 0.52 -22.88 -0.65
C ILE A 221 1.48 -23.29 -1.77
N GLU A 222 1.48 -24.55 -2.18
CA GLU A 222 2.37 -25.07 -3.24
C GLU A 222 2.00 -24.57 -4.65
N GLU A 223 0.77 -24.05 -4.82
CA GLU A 223 0.33 -23.43 -6.07
C GLU A 223 0.71 -21.95 -6.17
N LEU A 224 1.00 -21.31 -5.04
CA LEU A 224 1.22 -19.86 -4.99
C LEU A 224 2.61 -19.49 -5.53
N ASP A 225 2.67 -18.35 -6.21
CA ASP A 225 3.92 -17.63 -6.50
C ASP A 225 4.23 -16.66 -5.36
N VAL A 226 3.18 -16.06 -4.77
CA VAL A 226 3.28 -15.05 -3.72
C VAL A 226 2.34 -15.38 -2.56
N LEU A 227 2.84 -15.31 -1.34
CA LEU A 227 2.04 -15.29 -0.12
C LEU A 227 2.11 -13.90 0.52
N TYR A 228 1.02 -13.17 0.47
CA TYR A 228 0.88 -11.84 1.06
C TYR A 228 0.16 -11.96 2.41
N VAL A 229 0.91 -11.86 3.51
CA VAL A 229 0.39 -12.00 4.87
C VAL A 229 0.00 -10.65 5.43
N THR A 230 -1.16 -10.55 6.07
CA THR A 230 -1.62 -9.33 6.76
C THR A 230 -1.90 -9.61 8.23
N ARG A 231 -1.64 -8.62 9.08
CA ARG A 231 -1.96 -8.70 10.50
C ARG A 231 -3.46 -8.54 10.77
N LEU A 232 -3.92 -9.08 11.89
CA LEU A 232 -5.25 -8.79 12.42
C LEU A 232 -5.32 -7.32 12.88
N GLN A 233 -6.34 -6.57 12.41
CA GLN A 233 -6.51 -5.14 12.69
C GLN A 233 -7.24 -4.95 14.03
N LYS A 234 -6.55 -5.18 15.16
CA LYS A 234 -7.12 -5.07 16.50
C LYS A 234 -7.92 -3.79 16.72
N GLU A 235 -7.41 -2.69 16.19
CA GLU A 235 -8.00 -1.35 16.30
C GLU A 235 -9.30 -1.16 15.51
N ARG A 236 -9.70 -2.14 14.69
CA ARG A 236 -10.91 -2.11 13.84
C ARG A 236 -11.88 -3.24 14.11
N LEU A 237 -11.50 -4.18 14.96
CA LEU A 237 -12.41 -5.24 15.39
C LEU A 237 -13.50 -4.68 16.34
N PRO A 238 -14.70 -5.29 16.32
CA PRO A 238 -15.82 -4.83 17.16
C PRO A 238 -15.53 -4.90 18.66
N SER A 239 -14.73 -5.88 19.10
CA SER A 239 -14.40 -6.03 20.51
C SER A 239 -13.02 -6.67 20.75
N PRO A 240 -12.41 -6.46 21.95
CA PRO A 240 -11.19 -7.17 22.36
C PRO A 240 -11.36 -8.68 22.43
N GLU A 241 -12.55 -9.18 22.78
CA GLU A 241 -12.85 -10.61 22.87
C GLU A 241 -12.78 -11.28 21.50
N GLU A 242 -13.25 -10.60 20.44
CA GLU A 242 -13.10 -11.10 19.07
C GLU A 242 -11.63 -11.17 18.63
N TYR A 243 -10.83 -10.18 19.02
CA TYR A 243 -9.38 -10.24 18.76
C TYR A 243 -8.73 -11.47 19.38
N GLU A 244 -9.01 -11.76 20.64
CA GLU A 244 -8.42 -12.92 21.34
C GLU A 244 -8.88 -14.27 20.73
N LYS A 245 -10.12 -14.34 20.22
CA LYS A 245 -10.61 -15.54 19.52
C LYS A 245 -9.94 -15.77 18.17
N LEU A 246 -9.59 -14.70 17.47
CA LEU A 246 -9.01 -14.74 16.12
C LEU A 246 -7.48 -14.73 16.13
N LYS A 247 -6.89 -14.32 17.24
CA LYS A 247 -5.44 -14.29 17.44
C LYS A 247 -4.84 -15.69 17.31
N GLY A 248 -3.81 -15.83 16.48
CA GLY A 248 -3.10 -17.09 16.30
C GLY A 248 -3.74 -18.09 15.33
N ILE A 249 -4.90 -17.77 14.72
CA ILE A 249 -5.51 -18.65 13.71
C ILE A 249 -4.57 -18.86 12.51
N TYR A 250 -3.84 -17.84 12.11
CA TYR A 250 -2.86 -17.90 11.02
C TYR A 250 -1.51 -17.42 11.53
N LYS A 251 -0.58 -18.34 11.61
CA LYS A 251 0.83 -18.04 11.89
C LYS A 251 1.67 -18.66 10.79
N VAL A 252 2.52 -17.85 10.18
CA VAL A 252 3.54 -18.30 9.24
C VAL A 252 4.88 -18.28 9.93
N ASP A 253 5.49 -19.45 10.09
CA ASP A 253 6.83 -19.65 10.63
C ASP A 253 7.62 -20.65 9.77
N LYS A 254 8.91 -20.77 10.06
CA LYS A 254 9.81 -21.67 9.33
C LYS A 254 9.39 -23.14 9.46
N GLU A 255 8.81 -23.54 10.59
CA GLU A 255 8.34 -24.91 10.83
C GLU A 255 7.17 -25.25 9.91
N LEU A 256 6.17 -24.37 9.83
CA LEU A 256 5.03 -24.55 8.91
C LEU A 256 5.54 -24.64 7.46
N LEU A 257 6.39 -23.70 7.05
CA LEU A 257 6.89 -23.63 5.67
C LEU A 257 7.73 -24.85 5.29
N SER A 258 8.48 -25.45 6.23
CA SER A 258 9.30 -26.62 5.98
C SER A 258 8.52 -27.89 5.61
N LYS A 259 7.22 -27.91 5.84
CA LYS A 259 6.32 -29.03 5.49
C LYS A 259 6.01 -29.13 4.00
N PHE A 260 6.33 -28.09 3.22
CA PHE A 260 5.99 -27.98 1.82
C PHE A 260 7.24 -28.04 0.93
N LYS A 261 7.09 -28.66 -0.24
CA LYS A 261 8.18 -28.80 -1.23
C LYS A 261 8.47 -27.48 -1.95
N ARG A 262 7.43 -26.69 -2.15
CA ARG A 262 7.50 -25.36 -2.78
C ARG A 262 6.91 -24.32 -1.86
N ILE A 263 7.67 -23.28 -1.56
CA ILE A 263 7.21 -22.11 -0.83
C ILE A 263 7.25 -20.87 -1.73
N PRO A 264 6.16 -20.06 -1.75
CA PRO A 264 6.11 -18.79 -2.49
C PRO A 264 7.06 -17.76 -1.89
N ILE A 265 7.30 -16.65 -2.58
CA ILE A 265 7.83 -15.47 -1.91
C ILE A 265 6.83 -14.96 -0.86
N ILE A 266 7.34 -14.47 0.26
CA ILE A 266 6.53 -14.04 1.40
C ILE A 266 6.63 -12.53 1.50
N MET A 267 5.48 -11.87 1.43
CA MET A 267 5.30 -10.43 1.51
C MET A 267 4.43 -10.05 2.69
N HIS A 268 4.63 -8.84 3.23
CA HIS A 268 3.87 -8.32 4.35
C HIS A 268 3.93 -6.79 4.36
N PRO A 269 2.80 -6.06 4.49
CA PRO A 269 2.80 -4.59 4.48
C PRO A 269 3.41 -3.97 5.74
N LEU A 270 3.73 -4.78 6.75
CA LEU A 270 4.26 -4.38 8.04
C LEU A 270 3.35 -3.35 8.80
N PRO A 271 3.37 -3.28 10.12
CA PRO A 271 4.15 -4.11 11.03
C PRO A 271 3.60 -5.52 11.13
N ARG A 272 4.47 -6.51 11.26
CA ARG A 272 4.07 -7.85 11.70
C ARG A 272 4.01 -7.89 13.22
N VAL A 273 3.20 -8.80 13.73
CA VAL A 273 3.08 -9.07 15.17
C VAL A 273 3.34 -10.56 15.42
N TRP A 274 2.32 -11.39 15.41
CA TRP A 274 2.42 -12.84 15.64
C TRP A 274 2.14 -13.67 14.38
N GLU A 275 1.50 -13.09 13.38
CA GLU A 275 1.07 -13.75 12.13
C GLU A 275 2.24 -14.13 11.21
N LEU A 276 3.38 -13.46 11.37
CA LEU A 276 4.61 -13.75 10.63
C LEU A 276 5.79 -13.77 11.59
N ASP A 277 6.28 -14.96 11.87
CA ASP A 277 7.36 -15.21 12.82
C ASP A 277 8.71 -14.71 12.28
N THR A 278 9.60 -14.31 13.19
CA THR A 278 10.95 -13.84 12.84
C THR A 278 11.84 -14.94 12.27
N SER A 279 11.54 -16.20 12.51
CA SER A 279 12.27 -17.33 11.92
C SER A 279 12.20 -17.36 10.39
N VAL A 280 11.19 -16.68 9.80
CA VAL A 280 11.04 -16.56 8.35
C VAL A 280 12.06 -15.60 7.73
N ASP A 281 12.65 -14.68 8.52
CA ASP A 281 13.60 -13.65 8.02
C ASP A 281 14.84 -14.25 7.35
N GLU A 282 15.24 -15.46 7.75
CA GLU A 282 16.41 -16.17 7.21
C GLU A 282 16.15 -16.81 5.85
N LEU A 283 14.90 -16.92 5.43
CA LEU A 283 14.53 -17.57 4.17
C LEU A 283 14.73 -16.63 2.98
N PRO A 284 15.27 -17.09 1.86
CA PRO A 284 15.44 -16.28 0.65
C PRO A 284 14.10 -15.81 0.07
N GLN A 285 13.00 -16.46 0.44
CA GLN A 285 11.63 -16.10 0.09
C GLN A 285 11.09 -14.91 0.88
N ALA A 286 11.71 -14.51 1.99
CA ALA A 286 11.30 -13.36 2.81
C ALA A 286 11.58 -12.04 2.07
N LYS A 287 10.53 -11.43 1.49
CA LYS A 287 10.66 -10.22 0.65
C LYS A 287 10.09 -8.94 1.30
N TYR A 288 9.51 -9.02 2.47
CA TYR A 288 8.79 -7.91 3.09
C TYR A 288 9.67 -6.71 3.48
N PHE A 289 10.95 -6.89 3.76
CA PHE A 289 11.87 -5.76 3.97
C PHE A 289 12.29 -5.10 2.65
N GLU A 290 12.54 -5.89 1.60
CA GLU A 290 12.76 -5.35 0.26
C GLU A 290 11.50 -4.68 -0.27
N GLN A 291 10.33 -5.27 -0.03
CA GLN A 291 9.01 -4.66 -0.31
C GLN A 291 8.90 -3.28 0.36
N ALA A 292 9.22 -3.16 1.64
CA ALA A 292 9.20 -1.88 2.35
C ALA A 292 10.15 -0.85 1.72
N LYS A 293 11.36 -1.27 1.32
CA LYS A 293 12.36 -0.44 0.64
C LYS A 293 11.90 -0.01 -0.76
N ASN A 294 11.20 -0.88 -1.49
CA ASN A 294 10.63 -0.59 -2.80
C ASN A 294 9.63 0.58 -2.74
N GLY A 295 9.00 0.79 -1.58
CA GLY A 295 8.13 1.93 -1.33
C GLY A 295 8.79 3.29 -1.54
N LEU A 296 10.09 3.43 -1.29
CA LEU A 296 10.83 4.65 -1.56
C LEU A 296 10.82 4.98 -3.06
N TYR A 297 11.22 4.03 -3.89
CA TYR A 297 11.44 4.26 -5.32
C TYR A 297 10.14 4.42 -6.10
N ILE A 298 9.11 3.60 -5.79
CA ILE A 298 7.83 3.72 -6.47
C ILE A 298 7.09 5.01 -6.10
N ARG A 299 7.23 5.48 -4.85
CA ARG A 299 6.70 6.77 -4.42
C ARG A 299 7.46 7.93 -5.02
N ALA A 300 8.78 7.82 -5.18
CA ALA A 300 9.57 8.83 -5.92
C ALA A 300 9.11 8.92 -7.38
N ALA A 301 8.93 7.79 -8.06
CA ALA A 301 8.40 7.75 -9.42
C ALA A 301 7.02 8.42 -9.52
N LEU A 302 6.11 8.07 -8.60
CA LEU A 302 4.77 8.64 -8.55
C LEU A 302 4.79 10.16 -8.31
N ILE A 303 5.58 10.63 -7.35
CA ILE A 303 5.73 12.07 -7.05
C ILE A 303 6.27 12.81 -8.28
N LYS A 304 7.31 12.27 -8.91
CA LYS A 304 7.92 12.86 -10.12
C LYS A 304 6.89 13.03 -11.24
N GLU A 305 6.09 12.01 -11.52
CA GLU A 305 5.04 12.06 -12.54
C GLU A 305 3.91 13.05 -12.20
N ILE A 306 3.46 13.09 -10.93
CA ILE A 306 2.42 14.05 -10.50
C ILE A 306 2.91 15.49 -10.59
N LEU A 307 4.16 15.75 -10.22
CA LEU A 307 4.78 17.08 -10.37
C LEU A 307 5.03 17.44 -11.85
N GLY A 308 5.16 16.46 -12.73
CA GLY A 308 5.47 16.66 -14.15
C GLY A 308 6.89 17.17 -14.38
N VAL A 309 7.87 16.62 -13.64
CA VAL A 309 9.28 17.03 -13.61
C VAL A 309 10.22 15.88 -13.99
#